data_b64a5bf81a44a20ed3546595359b710d
#
_entry.id   b64a5bf81a44a20ed3546595359b710d
#
_cell.length_a   1.000
_cell.length_b   1.000
_cell.length_c   1.000
_cell.angle_alpha   90.00
_cell.angle_beta   90.00
_cell.angle_gamma   90.00
#
_symmetry.space_group_name_H-M   'P 1'
#
loop_
_entity.id
_entity.type
_entity.pdbx_description
1 polymer ?
#
loop_
_entity_poly.entity_id
_entity_poly.type
_entity_poly.pdbx_seq_one_letter_code
_entity_poly.pdbx_strand_id
1 'polypeptide(L)'
;NPRAPMIEERLFPFIEKIQTAHPDIPLIFQQTIYREKRNYNLYEEEKERAKQETAARLMAEACKKYKNVYFIQTNASMASHETTVDGIHPDDYGYTLWAKSIERPILEILAKYGITCEKTFSYDPHFDWTEASDLTLCGKLMTDTPNPYHRVDTVKFKGFTTKENFQVRMSSGISVAFKTNSTSIRVQTLYGQTSHPTNGNGFSARGYDLYIKKDGRWVYAESGVQDGYNKRLKLIDNMDNSEKECLLYLPLYSEVNSVKIGVDKGAMIEALENPFRHRIGIFGSSFTHGSSTSRSGMTYPAIFSRNTGLQLLSLGCSGNCKLQDYFCDVLCNADVDAFIFDSFSNPTEKQIKERLFPFIEKLQKAHPGKPLIFQATIRRESRNFNTLSEKLEKSRME
;
A
#
# COMPACT_ATOMS: atom_id res chain seq x y z
N ASN A 1 15.35 -24.54 19.44
CA ASN A 1 16.53 -24.29 18.61
C ASN A 1 17.71 -25.08 19.16
N PRO A 2 18.36 -25.93 18.35
CA PRO A 2 19.51 -26.72 18.80
C PRO A 2 20.70 -25.82 19.14
N ARG A 3 21.46 -26.19 20.14
CA ARG A 3 22.77 -25.57 20.47
C ARG A 3 23.87 -26.29 19.71
N ALA A 4 25.07 -25.68 19.55
CA ALA A 4 26.19 -26.27 18.84
C ALA A 4 26.49 -27.73 19.25
N PRO A 5 26.60 -28.10 20.55
CA PRO A 5 26.82 -29.50 20.94
C PRO A 5 25.71 -30.46 20.50
N MET A 6 24.45 -30.00 20.47
CA MET A 6 23.33 -30.82 20.02
C MET A 6 23.39 -31.07 18.50
N ILE A 7 23.90 -30.12 17.73
CA ILE A 7 24.10 -30.29 16.29
C ILE A 7 25.20 -31.32 16.06
N GLU A 8 26.32 -31.24 16.79
CA GLU A 8 27.43 -32.20 16.71
C GLU A 8 26.96 -33.62 17.01
N GLU A 9 26.19 -33.79 18.09
CA GLU A 9 25.68 -35.10 18.50
C GLU A 9 24.67 -35.68 17.52
N ARG A 10 23.78 -34.86 16.93
CA ARG A 10 22.54 -35.36 16.32
C ARG A 10 22.49 -35.30 14.80
N LEU A 11 23.30 -34.45 14.17
CA LEU A 11 23.16 -34.19 12.74
C LEU A 11 23.37 -35.44 11.88
N PHE A 12 24.48 -36.12 12.05
CA PHE A 12 24.78 -37.34 11.28
C PHE A 12 23.81 -38.49 11.53
N PRO A 13 23.49 -38.85 12.80
CA PRO A 13 22.47 -39.89 13.06
C PRO A 13 21.10 -39.53 12.47
N PHE A 14 20.73 -38.24 12.48
CA PHE A 14 19.49 -37.77 11.86
C PHE A 14 19.50 -37.97 10.34
N ILE A 15 20.57 -37.55 9.66
CA ILE A 15 20.73 -37.74 8.21
C ILE A 15 20.68 -39.21 7.87
N GLU A 16 21.44 -40.07 8.57
CA GLU A 16 21.50 -41.51 8.33
C GLU A 16 20.13 -42.19 8.49
N LYS A 17 19.39 -41.83 9.51
CA LYS A 17 18.06 -42.38 9.73
C LYS A 17 17.08 -42.00 8.60
N ILE A 18 17.11 -40.78 8.12
CA ILE A 18 16.24 -40.35 7.01
C ILE A 18 16.66 -41.02 5.70
N GLN A 19 17.95 -41.08 5.41
CA GLN A 19 18.46 -41.70 4.18
C GLN A 19 18.21 -43.20 4.15
N THR A 20 18.24 -43.88 5.31
CA THR A 20 17.88 -45.28 5.39
C THR A 20 16.42 -45.53 5.03
N ALA A 21 15.52 -44.61 5.46
CA ALA A 21 14.10 -44.72 5.14
C ALA A 21 13.76 -44.18 3.72
N HIS A 22 14.56 -43.23 3.21
CA HIS A 22 14.31 -42.54 1.94
C HIS A 22 15.62 -42.31 1.18
N PRO A 23 16.22 -43.34 0.54
CA PRO A 23 17.59 -43.28 -0.02
C PRO A 23 17.72 -42.32 -1.19
N ASP A 24 16.65 -42.08 -1.95
CA ASP A 24 16.67 -41.30 -3.19
C ASP A 24 16.13 -39.86 -3.04
N ILE A 25 15.70 -39.49 -1.84
CA ILE A 25 15.12 -38.14 -1.60
C ILE A 25 16.26 -37.15 -1.28
N PRO A 26 16.27 -35.95 -1.92
CA PRO A 26 17.21 -34.92 -1.54
C PRO A 26 16.88 -34.35 -0.14
N LEU A 27 17.89 -34.29 0.71
CA LEU A 27 17.82 -33.64 2.01
C LEU A 27 18.42 -32.24 1.91
N ILE A 28 17.58 -31.24 2.01
CA ILE A 28 17.99 -29.84 1.88
C ILE A 28 17.94 -29.18 3.25
N PHE A 29 19.12 -28.91 3.78
CA PHE A 29 19.27 -28.16 5.03
C PHE A 29 19.47 -26.67 4.73
N GLN A 30 18.95 -25.84 5.60
CA GLN A 30 18.99 -24.41 5.45
C GLN A 30 19.64 -23.76 6.66
N GLN A 31 20.53 -22.81 6.43
CA GLN A 31 21.12 -22.02 7.49
C GLN A 31 20.06 -21.16 8.19
N THR A 32 20.21 -20.97 9.50
CA THR A 32 19.35 -20.07 10.27
C THR A 32 19.58 -18.62 9.82
N ILE A 33 18.50 -17.87 9.68
CA ILE A 33 18.55 -16.44 9.35
C ILE A 33 19.28 -15.64 10.45
N TYR A 34 19.83 -14.50 10.07
CA TYR A 34 20.41 -13.55 11.01
C TYR A 34 19.34 -12.96 11.92
N ARG A 35 19.63 -12.82 13.19
CA ARG A 35 18.77 -12.23 14.21
C ARG A 35 19.35 -10.94 14.73
N GLU A 36 18.66 -9.84 14.61
CA GLU A 36 19.12 -8.51 15.00
C GLU A 36 19.36 -8.35 16.50
N LYS A 37 18.68 -9.14 17.33
CA LYS A 37 18.93 -9.22 18.77
C LYS A 37 20.39 -9.46 19.10
N ARG A 38 21.17 -9.99 18.16
CA ARG A 38 22.61 -10.22 18.27
C ARG A 38 23.44 -8.91 18.27
N ASN A 39 22.96 -7.85 17.63
CA ASN A 39 23.76 -6.66 17.33
C ASN A 39 24.42 -6.01 18.54
N TYR A 40 23.73 -6.03 19.70
CA TYR A 40 24.22 -5.44 20.94
C TYR A 40 24.24 -6.42 22.11
N ASN A 41 23.98 -7.70 21.86
CA ASN A 41 23.99 -8.76 22.86
C ASN A 41 25.11 -9.74 22.56
N LEU A 42 26.29 -9.51 23.15
CA LEU A 42 27.50 -10.32 22.94
C LEU A 42 27.29 -11.81 23.22
N TYR A 43 26.51 -12.14 24.24
CA TYR A 43 26.19 -13.53 24.56
C TYR A 43 25.36 -14.21 23.48
N GLU A 44 24.33 -13.55 22.97
CA GLU A 44 23.51 -14.10 21.87
C GLU A 44 24.32 -14.14 20.57
N GLU A 45 25.20 -13.16 20.32
CA GLU A 45 26.09 -13.15 19.15
C GLU A 45 27.04 -14.36 19.18
N GLU A 46 27.75 -14.59 20.29
CA GLU A 46 28.68 -15.70 20.42
C GLU A 46 28.00 -17.06 20.27
N LYS A 47 26.87 -17.22 20.94
CA LYS A 47 26.06 -18.45 20.90
C LYS A 47 25.52 -18.76 19.50
N GLU A 48 24.96 -17.77 18.80
CA GLU A 48 24.42 -17.97 17.45
C GLU A 48 25.56 -18.16 16.43
N ARG A 49 26.67 -17.45 16.56
CA ARG A 49 27.85 -17.63 15.73
C ARG A 49 28.42 -19.05 15.87
N ALA A 50 28.65 -19.51 17.10
CA ALA A 50 29.12 -20.87 17.37
C ALA A 50 28.19 -21.95 16.77
N LYS A 51 26.89 -21.76 16.90
CA LYS A 51 25.90 -22.65 16.30
C LYS A 51 25.97 -22.66 14.76
N GLN A 52 26.06 -21.49 14.13
CA GLN A 52 26.11 -21.37 12.67
C GLN A 52 27.41 -21.93 12.09
N GLU A 53 28.55 -21.66 12.73
CA GLU A 53 29.86 -22.20 12.34
C GLU A 53 29.89 -23.72 12.46
N THR A 54 29.38 -24.27 13.57
CA THR A 54 29.27 -25.71 13.78
C THR A 54 28.37 -26.35 12.72
N ALA A 55 27.20 -25.78 12.49
CA ALA A 55 26.28 -26.28 11.45
C ALA A 55 26.92 -26.25 10.05
N ALA A 56 27.57 -25.14 9.68
CA ALA A 56 28.22 -25.00 8.38
C ALA A 56 29.35 -26.02 8.18
N ARG A 57 30.18 -26.20 9.20
CA ARG A 57 31.29 -27.19 9.19
C ARG A 57 30.75 -28.62 9.00
N LEU A 58 29.81 -29.04 9.84
CA LEU A 58 29.26 -30.39 9.78
C LEU A 58 28.45 -30.62 8.52
N MET A 59 27.74 -29.61 8.01
CA MET A 59 27.01 -29.71 6.74
C MET A 59 27.97 -29.81 5.55
N ALA A 60 29.13 -29.11 5.59
CA ALA A 60 30.17 -29.31 4.56
C ALA A 60 30.72 -30.72 4.54
N GLU A 61 30.86 -31.36 5.70
CA GLU A 61 31.25 -32.79 5.81
C GLU A 61 30.11 -33.69 5.33
N ALA A 62 28.86 -33.44 5.73
CA ALA A 62 27.72 -34.24 5.32
C ALA A 62 27.49 -34.19 3.80
N CYS A 63 27.60 -33.01 3.18
CA CYS A 63 27.47 -32.88 1.72
C CYS A 63 28.57 -33.58 0.95
N LYS A 64 29.75 -33.81 1.53
CA LYS A 64 30.82 -34.64 0.94
C LYS A 64 30.57 -36.14 1.12
N LYS A 65 30.02 -36.51 2.30
CA LYS A 65 29.76 -37.93 2.66
C LYS A 65 28.55 -38.51 1.95
N TYR A 66 27.50 -37.70 1.76
CA TYR A 66 26.21 -38.14 1.24
C TYR A 66 25.85 -37.42 -0.06
N LYS A 67 25.59 -38.18 -1.10
CA LYS A 67 25.36 -37.67 -2.49
C LYS A 67 24.14 -36.75 -2.63
N ASN A 68 23.10 -36.98 -1.82
CA ASN A 68 21.82 -36.27 -1.89
C ASN A 68 21.55 -35.34 -0.69
N VAL A 69 22.59 -34.92 0.01
CA VAL A 69 22.52 -33.95 1.09
C VAL A 69 23.04 -32.60 0.62
N TYR A 70 22.28 -31.58 0.85
CA TYR A 70 22.54 -30.20 0.41
C TYR A 70 22.43 -29.22 1.55
N PHE A 71 23.22 -28.16 1.50
CA PHE A 71 23.19 -27.07 2.46
C PHE A 71 23.05 -25.73 1.75
N ILE A 72 21.97 -24.97 2.07
CA ILE A 72 21.71 -23.65 1.55
C ILE A 72 22.11 -22.63 2.64
N GLN A 73 23.05 -21.78 2.30
CA GLN A 73 23.37 -20.62 3.13
C GLN A 73 22.37 -19.51 2.85
N THR A 74 21.68 -19.07 3.92
CA THR A 74 20.81 -17.90 3.82
C THR A 74 21.64 -16.62 3.75
N ASN A 75 21.17 -15.73 2.91
CA ASN A 75 21.82 -14.48 2.64
C ASN A 75 21.69 -13.50 3.81
N ALA A 76 22.71 -12.65 4.03
CA ALA A 76 22.72 -11.56 5.01
C ALA A 76 21.69 -10.44 4.70
N SER A 77 21.00 -10.51 3.57
CA SER A 77 19.95 -9.54 3.18
C SER A 77 18.76 -9.46 4.13
N MET A 78 18.70 -10.31 5.15
CA MET A 78 17.70 -10.26 6.22
C MET A 78 18.19 -9.58 7.50
N ALA A 79 19.34 -8.94 7.46
CA ALA A 79 19.95 -8.24 8.60
C ALA A 79 19.54 -6.77 8.65
N SER A 80 18.22 -6.50 8.65
CA SER A 80 17.68 -5.15 8.78
C SER A 80 16.57 -5.15 9.82
N HIS A 81 16.57 -4.16 10.72
CA HIS A 81 15.52 -3.97 11.73
C HIS A 81 14.12 -3.73 11.09
N GLU A 82 14.06 -3.50 9.79
CA GLU A 82 12.82 -3.41 9.02
C GLU A 82 12.29 -4.79 8.58
N THR A 83 12.99 -5.88 8.91
CA THR A 83 12.64 -7.25 8.50
C THR A 83 12.23 -8.15 9.65
N THR A 84 12.17 -7.63 10.87
CA THR A 84 11.80 -8.39 12.07
C THR A 84 10.78 -7.64 12.93
N VAL A 85 9.96 -8.41 13.68
CA VAL A 85 8.93 -7.86 14.58
C VAL A 85 9.52 -7.57 15.97
N ASP A 86 10.44 -8.43 16.44
CA ASP A 86 10.97 -8.46 17.81
C ASP A 86 12.50 -8.66 17.86
N GLY A 87 13.18 -8.43 16.74
CA GLY A 87 14.60 -8.69 16.58
C GLY A 87 14.96 -10.17 16.43
N ILE A 88 13.97 -11.08 16.37
CA ILE A 88 14.15 -12.53 16.24
C ILE A 88 13.32 -13.11 15.09
N HIS A 89 12.04 -12.77 15.04
CA HIS A 89 11.08 -13.32 14.11
C HIS A 89 10.92 -12.38 12.92
N PRO A 90 11.08 -12.88 11.68
CA PRO A 90 10.83 -12.08 10.49
C PRO A 90 9.41 -11.52 10.48
N ASP A 91 9.26 -10.31 10.02
CA ASP A 91 7.98 -9.76 9.59
C ASP A 91 7.62 -10.25 8.17
N ASP A 92 6.54 -9.78 7.60
CA ASP A 92 6.12 -10.18 6.25
C ASP A 92 7.17 -9.82 5.18
N TYR A 93 7.89 -8.75 5.35
CA TYR A 93 8.98 -8.37 4.44
C TYR A 93 10.19 -9.29 4.62
N GLY A 94 10.57 -9.58 5.85
CA GLY A 94 11.62 -10.54 6.18
C GLY A 94 11.33 -11.93 5.64
N TYR A 95 10.11 -12.45 5.79
CA TYR A 95 9.70 -13.72 5.18
C TYR A 95 9.73 -13.67 3.65
N THR A 96 9.36 -12.56 3.03
CA THR A 96 9.45 -12.40 1.56
C THR A 96 10.89 -12.46 1.07
N LEU A 97 11.81 -11.76 1.74
CA LEU A 97 13.24 -11.82 1.42
C LEU A 97 13.82 -13.21 1.63
N TRP A 98 13.43 -13.86 2.72
CA TRP A 98 13.86 -15.23 3.00
C TRP A 98 13.41 -16.19 1.90
N ALA A 99 12.11 -16.20 1.57
CA ALA A 99 11.59 -17.04 0.49
C ALA A 99 12.34 -16.83 -0.84
N LYS A 100 12.55 -15.57 -1.24
CA LYS A 100 13.31 -15.21 -2.44
C LYS A 100 14.76 -15.70 -2.40
N SER A 101 15.40 -15.68 -1.23
CA SER A 101 16.80 -16.09 -1.08
C SER A 101 17.02 -17.60 -1.27
N ILE A 102 16.01 -18.41 -0.96
CA ILE A 102 16.07 -19.88 -1.03
C ILE A 102 15.40 -20.47 -2.27
N GLU A 103 14.54 -19.71 -2.94
CA GLU A 103 13.77 -20.18 -4.10
C GLU A 103 14.67 -20.77 -5.18
N ARG A 104 15.61 -19.99 -5.70
CA ARG A 104 16.49 -20.44 -6.78
C ARG A 104 17.38 -21.63 -6.39
N PRO A 105 18.10 -21.61 -5.24
CA PRO A 105 18.90 -22.76 -4.81
C PRO A 105 18.09 -24.04 -4.62
N ILE A 106 16.88 -23.95 -4.06
CA ILE A 106 16.01 -25.12 -3.89
C ILE A 106 15.60 -25.68 -5.26
N LEU A 107 15.13 -24.84 -6.19
CA LEU A 107 14.71 -25.26 -7.51
C LEU A 107 15.86 -25.90 -8.32
N GLU A 108 17.09 -25.38 -8.22
CA GLU A 108 18.27 -25.95 -8.85
C GLU A 108 18.63 -27.33 -8.28
N ILE A 109 18.42 -27.56 -6.99
CA ILE A 109 18.59 -28.88 -6.36
C ILE A 109 17.50 -29.86 -6.82
N LEU A 110 16.23 -29.43 -6.72
CA LEU A 110 15.07 -30.27 -7.06
C LEU A 110 15.08 -30.70 -8.54
N ALA A 111 15.54 -29.82 -9.44
CA ALA A 111 15.68 -30.14 -10.86
C ALA A 111 16.61 -31.33 -11.13
N LYS A 112 17.64 -31.56 -10.29
CA LYS A 112 18.52 -32.72 -10.40
C LYS A 112 17.82 -34.06 -10.13
N TYR A 113 16.65 -34.00 -9.50
CA TYR A 113 15.79 -35.14 -9.15
C TYR A 113 14.54 -35.20 -10.03
N GLY A 114 14.51 -34.44 -11.15
CA GLY A 114 13.37 -34.42 -12.06
C GLY A 114 12.15 -33.65 -11.51
N ILE A 115 12.30 -32.98 -10.36
CA ILE A 115 11.27 -32.14 -9.79
C ILE A 115 11.48 -30.74 -10.37
N THR A 116 10.78 -30.46 -11.46
CA THR A 116 10.81 -29.17 -12.13
C THR A 116 9.53 -28.38 -11.82
N CYS A 117 9.68 -27.11 -11.51
CA CYS A 117 8.59 -26.17 -11.43
C CYS A 117 8.59 -25.36 -12.74
N GLU A 118 7.56 -25.47 -13.54
CA GLU A 118 7.30 -24.41 -14.50
C GLU A 118 7.13 -23.12 -13.71
N LYS A 119 7.88 -22.07 -14.04
CA LYS A 119 7.74 -20.75 -13.44
C LYS A 119 6.38 -20.17 -13.80
N THR A 120 5.34 -20.73 -13.30
CA THR A 120 4.14 -19.98 -13.03
C THR A 120 4.39 -19.27 -11.71
N PHE A 121 4.75 -17.98 -11.77
CA PHE A 121 4.40 -17.09 -10.65
C PHE A 121 3.02 -17.53 -10.23
N SER A 122 2.84 -17.90 -8.97
CA SER A 122 1.60 -18.50 -8.54
C SER A 122 0.48 -17.49 -8.67
N TYR A 123 -0.02 -17.34 -9.87
CA TYR A 123 -1.40 -16.97 -10.06
C TYR A 123 -2.17 -18.04 -9.31
N ASP A 124 -3.01 -17.64 -8.37
CA ASP A 124 -4.01 -18.54 -7.86
C ASP A 124 -4.75 -19.06 -9.11
N PRO A 125 -4.68 -20.35 -9.43
CA PRO A 125 -5.21 -20.88 -10.70
C PRO A 125 -6.74 -20.69 -10.79
N HIS A 126 -7.37 -20.25 -9.71
CA HIS A 126 -8.79 -19.98 -9.60
C HIS A 126 -9.19 -18.55 -9.95
N PHE A 127 -8.23 -17.62 -10.16
CA PHE A 127 -8.51 -16.21 -10.43
C PHE A 127 -7.76 -15.71 -11.66
N ASP A 128 -8.46 -14.90 -12.44
CA ASP A 128 -7.88 -14.05 -13.47
C ASP A 128 -7.62 -12.65 -12.89
N TRP A 129 -6.43 -12.10 -13.18
CA TRP A 129 -5.96 -10.87 -12.58
C TRP A 129 -5.77 -9.77 -13.61
N THR A 130 -6.37 -8.61 -13.34
CA THR A 130 -6.28 -7.41 -14.19
C THR A 130 -5.60 -6.28 -13.39
N GLU A 131 -4.63 -5.60 -13.99
CA GLU A 131 -4.04 -4.39 -13.40
C GLU A 131 -5.10 -3.29 -13.36
N ALA A 132 -5.29 -2.64 -12.21
CA ALA A 132 -6.35 -1.64 -12.04
C ALA A 132 -6.15 -0.38 -12.90
N SER A 133 -4.92 -0.10 -13.35
CA SER A 133 -4.65 0.98 -14.31
C SER A 133 -5.17 0.69 -15.72
N ASP A 134 -5.45 -0.58 -16.06
CA ASP A 134 -6.06 -0.97 -17.33
C ASP A 134 -7.59 -0.81 -17.31
N LEU A 135 -8.13 -0.48 -16.14
CA LEU A 135 -9.55 -0.17 -15.90
C LEU A 135 -9.72 1.36 -15.76
N THR A 136 -10.91 1.81 -15.40
CA THR A 136 -11.19 3.25 -15.30
C THR A 136 -10.78 3.80 -13.94
N LEU A 137 -9.74 4.63 -13.88
CA LEU A 137 -9.34 5.38 -12.70
C LEU A 137 -10.15 6.66 -12.57
N CYS A 138 -10.85 6.82 -11.45
CA CYS A 138 -11.63 8.01 -11.10
C CYS A 138 -10.98 8.76 -9.93
N GLY A 139 -11.32 10.04 -9.75
CA GLY A 139 -10.91 10.85 -8.59
C GLY A 139 -9.47 11.36 -8.63
N LYS A 140 -8.75 11.16 -9.71
CA LYS A 140 -7.36 11.54 -9.90
C LYS A 140 -7.26 12.96 -10.49
N LEU A 141 -6.50 13.84 -9.82
CA LEU A 141 -6.34 15.23 -10.27
C LEU A 141 -5.55 15.32 -11.57
N MET A 142 -4.37 14.68 -11.63
CA MET A 142 -3.54 14.61 -12.83
C MET A 142 -3.65 13.23 -13.47
N THR A 143 -3.98 13.16 -14.74
CA THR A 143 -4.21 11.90 -15.45
C THR A 143 -2.94 11.20 -15.90
N ASP A 144 -1.88 11.97 -16.19
CA ASP A 144 -0.65 11.54 -16.84
C ASP A 144 0.58 11.47 -15.90
N THR A 145 0.39 11.00 -14.68
CA THR A 145 1.51 10.79 -13.74
C THR A 145 2.31 9.52 -14.08
N PRO A 146 3.64 9.49 -13.86
CA PRO A 146 4.47 8.32 -14.13
C PRO A 146 4.02 7.05 -13.39
N ASN A 147 3.51 7.19 -12.17
CA ASN A 147 2.80 6.13 -11.48
C ASN A 147 1.29 6.42 -11.56
N PRO A 148 0.47 5.51 -12.11
CA PRO A 148 -0.96 5.74 -12.35
C PRO A 148 -1.76 6.02 -11.08
N TYR A 149 -1.26 5.64 -9.91
CA TYR A 149 -1.92 5.80 -8.63
C TYR A 149 -1.47 7.03 -7.84
N HIS A 150 -0.54 7.83 -8.37
CA HIS A 150 -0.15 9.11 -7.79
C HIS A 150 -1.12 10.21 -8.19
N ARG A 151 -1.40 11.13 -7.27
CA ARG A 151 -2.29 12.28 -7.51
C ARG A 151 -1.57 13.42 -8.24
N VAL A 152 -0.25 13.53 -8.07
CA VAL A 152 0.61 14.56 -8.66
C VAL A 152 1.87 13.93 -9.23
N ASP A 153 2.33 14.44 -10.37
CA ASP A 153 3.63 14.13 -10.93
C ASP A 153 4.74 14.89 -10.16
N THR A 154 5.39 14.21 -9.23
CA THR A 154 6.48 14.77 -8.44
C THR A 154 7.82 14.83 -9.18
N VAL A 155 7.89 14.31 -10.43
CA VAL A 155 9.03 14.52 -11.33
C VAL A 155 8.90 15.89 -12.00
N LYS A 156 7.71 16.25 -12.45
CA LYS A 156 7.39 17.54 -13.08
C LYS A 156 7.31 18.68 -12.04
N PHE A 157 6.57 18.49 -10.96
CA PHE A 157 6.33 19.53 -9.94
C PHE A 157 7.28 19.38 -8.76
N LYS A 158 7.94 20.48 -8.41
CA LYS A 158 8.95 20.55 -7.35
C LYS A 158 8.52 21.52 -6.24
N GLY A 159 9.32 21.65 -5.19
CA GLY A 159 9.07 22.56 -4.08
C GLY A 159 8.41 21.89 -2.87
N PHE A 160 7.92 20.66 -3.00
CA PHE A 160 7.34 19.91 -1.89
C PHE A 160 8.38 19.56 -0.83
N THR A 161 8.03 19.74 0.44
CA THR A 161 8.75 19.12 1.55
C THR A 161 8.69 17.59 1.43
N THR A 162 9.57 16.87 2.11
CA THR A 162 9.57 15.39 2.12
C THR A 162 8.18 14.83 2.46
N LYS A 163 7.51 15.43 3.47
CA LYS A 163 6.18 15.01 3.88
C LYS A 163 5.11 15.27 2.82
N GLU A 164 5.12 16.45 2.21
CA GLU A 164 4.18 16.80 1.14
C GLU A 164 4.40 15.94 -0.10
N ASN A 165 5.66 15.72 -0.48
CA ASN A 165 6.03 14.85 -1.60
C ASN A 165 5.46 13.44 -1.41
N PHE A 166 5.56 12.89 -0.21
CA PHE A 166 4.93 11.60 0.10
C PHE A 166 3.40 11.68 0.03
N GLN A 167 2.79 12.72 0.62
CA GLN A 167 1.34 12.85 0.65
C GLN A 167 0.71 12.97 -0.74
N VAL A 168 1.31 13.71 -1.68
CA VAL A 168 0.77 13.86 -3.03
C VAL A 168 0.90 12.58 -3.88
N ARG A 169 1.75 11.63 -3.46
CA ARG A 169 1.88 10.30 -4.05
C ARG A 169 0.92 9.26 -3.47
N MET A 170 0.27 9.55 -2.33
CA MET A 170 -0.76 8.69 -1.78
C MET A 170 -2.01 8.67 -2.67
N SER A 171 -2.74 7.55 -2.65
CA SER A 171 -3.89 7.30 -3.54
C SER A 171 -5.21 7.89 -3.04
N SER A 172 -5.20 8.75 -2.02
CA SER A 172 -6.42 9.30 -1.41
C SER A 172 -7.38 9.91 -2.44
N GLY A 173 -8.61 9.43 -2.46
CA GLY A 173 -9.67 9.89 -3.37
C GLY A 173 -9.68 9.19 -4.73
N ILE A 174 -8.66 8.39 -5.05
CA ILE A 174 -8.65 7.59 -6.27
C ILE A 174 -9.53 6.34 -6.07
N SER A 175 -10.32 6.02 -7.08
CA SER A 175 -11.10 4.79 -7.16
C SER A 175 -11.00 4.16 -8.54
N VAL A 176 -11.30 2.86 -8.61
CA VAL A 176 -11.31 2.06 -9.84
C VAL A 176 -12.75 1.70 -10.17
N ALA A 177 -13.24 2.07 -11.34
CA ALA A 177 -14.56 1.71 -11.83
C ALA A 177 -14.45 0.58 -12.88
N PHE A 178 -15.16 -0.50 -12.68
CA PHE A 178 -15.15 -1.68 -13.55
C PHE A 178 -16.48 -2.44 -13.51
N LYS A 179 -16.66 -3.31 -14.50
CA LYS A 179 -17.78 -4.27 -14.55
C LYS A 179 -17.24 -5.68 -14.35
N THR A 180 -18.02 -6.53 -13.70
CA THR A 180 -17.72 -7.95 -13.57
C THR A 180 -18.97 -8.78 -13.31
N ASN A 181 -18.97 -10.04 -13.75
CA ASN A 181 -19.98 -11.05 -13.39
C ASN A 181 -19.42 -12.08 -12.39
N SER A 182 -18.24 -11.82 -11.83
CA SER A 182 -17.60 -12.70 -10.85
C SER A 182 -18.43 -12.85 -9.59
N THR A 183 -18.36 -14.02 -8.97
CA THR A 183 -18.98 -14.31 -7.66
C THR A 183 -18.07 -13.91 -6.50
N SER A 184 -16.82 -13.54 -6.80
CA SER A 184 -15.85 -13.08 -5.82
C SER A 184 -14.91 -12.01 -6.38
N ILE A 185 -14.36 -11.17 -5.51
CA ILE A 185 -13.35 -10.17 -5.86
C ILE A 185 -12.17 -10.27 -4.88
N ARG A 186 -10.98 -10.30 -5.44
CA ARG A 186 -9.70 -10.26 -4.73
C ARG A 186 -8.94 -8.99 -5.09
N VAL A 187 -8.07 -8.53 -4.20
CA VAL A 187 -7.15 -7.42 -4.48
C VAL A 187 -5.74 -7.83 -4.10
N GLN A 188 -4.78 -7.50 -4.95
CA GLN A 188 -3.37 -7.64 -4.68
C GLN A 188 -2.68 -6.29 -4.92
N THR A 189 -1.96 -5.79 -3.91
CA THR A 189 -1.32 -4.47 -3.95
C THR A 189 0.18 -4.61 -3.77
N LEU A 190 0.92 -3.89 -4.58
CA LEU A 190 2.30 -3.54 -4.31
C LEU A 190 2.32 -2.12 -3.74
N TYR A 191 2.58 -2.00 -2.45
CA TYR A 191 2.74 -0.71 -1.80
C TYR A 191 4.13 -0.13 -2.08
N GLY A 192 4.20 1.19 -2.17
CA GLY A 192 5.41 1.96 -1.96
C GLY A 192 5.56 2.30 -0.47
N GLN A 193 5.74 3.57 -0.17
CA GLN A 193 5.76 4.05 1.21
C GLN A 193 4.35 4.02 1.82
N THR A 194 4.22 3.53 3.05
CA THR A 194 2.97 3.52 3.81
C THR A 194 3.05 4.42 5.04
N SER A 195 1.90 4.93 5.49
CA SER A 195 1.80 5.73 6.70
C SER A 195 0.77 5.12 7.66
N HIS A 196 1.06 5.23 8.94
CA HIS A 196 0.16 4.83 10.03
C HIS A 196 -0.17 6.07 10.88
N PRO A 197 -1.12 6.92 10.45
CA PRO A 197 -1.49 8.10 11.21
C PRO A 197 -2.08 7.68 12.56
N THR A 198 -1.66 8.37 13.64
CA THR A 198 -2.10 8.05 15.01
C THR A 198 -3.60 8.22 15.22
N ASN A 199 -4.25 9.01 14.39
CA ASN A 199 -5.69 9.27 14.36
C ASN A 199 -6.40 8.57 13.19
N GLY A 200 -5.81 7.52 12.62
CA GLY A 200 -6.35 6.70 11.55
C GLY A 200 -6.40 5.24 11.97
N ASN A 201 -7.13 4.45 11.21
CA ASN A 201 -7.18 3.00 11.36
C ASN A 201 -6.58 2.29 10.14
N GLY A 202 -6.42 0.97 10.20
CA GLY A 202 -5.89 0.16 9.10
C GLY A 202 -6.71 0.28 7.82
N PHE A 203 -8.05 0.34 7.93
CA PHE A 203 -8.95 0.46 6.78
C PHE A 203 -8.80 1.78 6.04
N SER A 204 -8.58 2.90 6.72
CA SER A 204 -8.34 4.17 6.06
C SER A 204 -6.91 4.26 5.52
N ALA A 205 -5.93 3.71 6.23
CA ALA A 205 -4.53 3.85 5.86
C ALA A 205 -4.13 2.97 4.67
N ARG A 206 -4.55 1.69 4.65
CA ARG A 206 -4.15 0.67 3.69
C ARG A 206 -5.31 -0.13 3.11
N GLY A 207 -6.54 0.18 3.49
CA GLY A 207 -7.73 -0.59 3.13
C GLY A 207 -8.34 -0.17 1.80
N TYR A 208 -9.11 -1.10 1.29
CA TYR A 208 -9.96 -0.96 0.12
C TYR A 208 -11.42 -0.91 0.54
N ASP A 209 -12.24 -0.16 -0.20
CA ASP A 209 -13.66 0.02 0.10
C ASP A 209 -14.46 -0.14 -1.20
N LEU A 210 -15.23 -1.23 -1.30
CA LEU A 210 -15.96 -1.62 -2.48
C LEU A 210 -17.41 -1.18 -2.40
N TYR A 211 -17.88 -0.53 -3.45
CA TYR A 211 -19.29 -0.23 -3.71
C TYR A 211 -19.71 -0.92 -4.98
N ILE A 212 -20.95 -1.46 -4.98
CA ILE A 212 -21.60 -2.04 -6.14
C ILE A 212 -22.86 -1.25 -6.42
N LYS A 213 -23.14 -0.99 -7.70
CA LYS A 213 -24.33 -0.24 -8.10
C LYS A 213 -25.55 -1.13 -8.02
N LYS A 214 -26.57 -0.69 -7.27
CA LYS A 214 -27.87 -1.33 -7.15
C LYS A 214 -28.96 -0.28 -7.21
N ASP A 215 -29.98 -0.49 -8.05
CA ASP A 215 -31.10 0.44 -8.26
C ASP A 215 -30.61 1.90 -8.51
N GLY A 216 -29.60 2.05 -9.35
CA GLY A 216 -29.02 3.34 -9.72
C GLY A 216 -28.15 4.01 -8.64
N ARG A 217 -27.91 3.37 -7.49
CA ARG A 217 -27.16 3.91 -6.35
C ARG A 217 -25.93 3.06 -6.05
N TRP A 218 -24.85 3.71 -5.62
CA TRP A 218 -23.67 3.04 -5.10
C TRP A 218 -23.93 2.55 -3.67
N VAL A 219 -24.00 1.24 -3.50
CA VAL A 219 -24.25 0.58 -2.21
C VAL A 219 -22.94 -0.03 -1.72
N TYR A 220 -22.63 0.17 -0.45
CA TYR A 220 -21.50 -0.49 0.18
C TYR A 220 -21.61 -2.01 0.05
N ALA A 221 -20.55 -2.64 -0.39
CA ALA A 221 -20.48 -4.09 -0.54
C ALA A 221 -19.55 -4.72 0.49
N GLU A 222 -18.28 -4.29 0.54
CA GLU A 222 -17.31 -4.84 1.48
C GLU A 222 -16.09 -3.90 1.61
N SER A 223 -15.31 -4.09 2.67
CA SER A 223 -14.03 -3.43 2.85
C SER A 223 -13.01 -4.40 3.42
N GLY A 224 -11.75 -4.20 3.09
CA GLY A 224 -10.68 -5.05 3.58
C GLY A 224 -9.34 -4.34 3.61
N VAL A 225 -8.46 -4.85 4.47
CA VAL A 225 -7.08 -4.39 4.58
C VAL A 225 -6.16 -5.51 4.14
N GLN A 226 -5.25 -5.20 3.22
CA GLN A 226 -4.19 -6.14 2.89
C GLN A 226 -3.09 -6.04 3.96
N ASP A 227 -2.88 -7.15 4.68
CA ASP A 227 -1.83 -7.26 5.66
C ASP A 227 -0.53 -7.77 5.02
N GLY A 228 0.54 -6.98 5.16
CA GLY A 228 1.86 -7.29 4.64
C GLY A 228 2.04 -7.07 3.14
N TYR A 229 3.28 -7.23 2.68
CA TYR A 229 3.65 -7.08 1.28
C TYR A 229 3.20 -8.29 0.46
N ASN A 230 2.61 -8.05 -0.71
CA ASN A 230 2.20 -9.07 -1.69
C ASN A 230 1.17 -10.11 -1.20
N LYS A 231 0.48 -9.89 -0.09
CA LYS A 231 -0.66 -10.72 0.29
C LYS A 231 -1.87 -10.35 -0.54
N ARG A 232 -2.60 -11.37 -0.96
CA ARG A 232 -3.88 -11.20 -1.67
C ARG A 232 -4.98 -10.95 -0.65
N LEU A 233 -5.68 -9.85 -0.81
CA LEU A 233 -6.86 -9.55 -0.02
C LEU A 233 -8.06 -10.27 -0.64
N LYS A 234 -8.71 -11.12 0.13
CA LYS A 234 -10.06 -11.57 -0.16
C LYS A 234 -11.01 -10.42 0.21
N LEU A 235 -11.56 -9.74 -0.79
CA LEU A 235 -12.39 -8.58 -0.56
C LEU A 235 -13.86 -9.00 -0.35
N ILE A 236 -14.42 -9.76 -1.29
CA ILE A 236 -15.82 -10.25 -1.20
C ILE A 236 -15.94 -11.63 -1.85
N ASP A 237 -16.84 -12.44 -1.34
CA ASP A 237 -17.23 -13.75 -1.86
C ASP A 237 -18.76 -13.92 -1.89
N ASN A 238 -19.22 -14.99 -2.52
CA ASN A 238 -20.62 -15.45 -2.53
C ASN A 238 -21.60 -14.44 -3.14
N MET A 239 -21.13 -13.62 -4.08
CA MET A 239 -22.01 -12.83 -4.92
C MET A 239 -22.72 -13.75 -5.93
N ASP A 240 -23.81 -13.29 -6.51
CA ASP A 240 -24.39 -13.93 -7.70
C ASP A 240 -23.51 -13.70 -8.94
N ASN A 241 -23.82 -14.38 -10.04
CA ASN A 241 -23.08 -14.28 -11.30
C ASN A 241 -23.68 -13.25 -12.28
N SER A 242 -24.54 -12.35 -11.83
CA SER A 242 -25.04 -11.24 -12.64
C SER A 242 -23.91 -10.22 -12.91
N GLU A 243 -24.05 -9.43 -13.97
CA GLU A 243 -23.14 -8.30 -14.23
C GLU A 243 -23.32 -7.23 -13.15
N LYS A 244 -22.21 -6.73 -12.62
CA LYS A 244 -22.15 -5.71 -11.57
C LYS A 244 -21.26 -4.56 -12.00
N GLU A 245 -21.76 -3.33 -11.82
CA GLU A 245 -20.91 -2.13 -11.86
C GLU A 245 -20.27 -1.94 -10.47
N CYS A 246 -18.94 -1.89 -10.43
CA CYS A 246 -18.14 -1.83 -9.22
C CYS A 246 -17.34 -0.52 -9.14
N LEU A 247 -17.20 0.02 -7.93
CA LEU A 247 -16.38 1.18 -7.62
C LEU A 247 -15.52 0.84 -6.40
N LEU A 248 -14.22 0.67 -6.60
CA LEU A 248 -13.25 0.29 -5.58
C LEU A 248 -12.37 1.47 -5.19
N TYR A 249 -12.56 2.01 -3.97
CA TYR A 249 -11.70 3.07 -3.45
C TYR A 249 -10.37 2.53 -2.96
N LEU A 250 -9.30 3.24 -3.31
CA LEU A 250 -7.91 2.90 -2.93
C LEU A 250 -7.54 3.47 -1.55
N PRO A 251 -6.46 2.98 -0.93
CA PRO A 251 -5.97 3.44 0.37
C PRO A 251 -5.72 4.95 0.45
N LEU A 252 -6.03 5.57 1.59
CA LEU A 252 -5.90 7.02 1.77
C LEU A 252 -4.48 7.47 2.15
N TYR A 253 -3.75 6.66 2.94
CA TYR A 253 -2.46 7.03 3.53
C TYR A 253 -1.30 6.15 3.08
N SER A 254 -1.44 5.54 1.92
CA SER A 254 -0.40 4.71 1.32
C SER A 254 -0.10 5.12 -0.11
N GLU A 255 1.15 5.09 -0.47
CA GLU A 255 1.59 5.08 -1.85
C GLU A 255 1.34 3.69 -2.42
N VAL A 256 0.77 3.63 -3.60
CA VAL A 256 0.46 2.38 -4.31
C VAL A 256 1.27 2.34 -5.59
N ASN A 257 1.99 1.25 -5.83
CA ASN A 257 2.79 1.06 -7.04
C ASN A 257 2.11 0.15 -8.06
N SER A 258 1.26 -0.78 -7.61
CA SER A 258 0.44 -1.63 -8.46
C SER A 258 -0.78 -2.11 -7.66
N VAL A 259 -1.92 -2.18 -8.32
CA VAL A 259 -3.13 -2.82 -7.79
C VAL A 259 -3.64 -3.80 -8.85
N LYS A 260 -3.76 -5.06 -8.48
CA LYS A 260 -4.43 -6.05 -9.31
C LYS A 260 -5.76 -6.45 -8.71
N ILE A 261 -6.78 -6.50 -9.54
CA ILE A 261 -8.11 -7.00 -9.20
C ILE A 261 -8.22 -8.41 -9.74
N GLY A 262 -8.51 -9.36 -8.85
CA GLY A 262 -8.71 -10.78 -9.18
C GLY A 262 -10.20 -11.10 -9.18
N VAL A 263 -10.65 -11.76 -10.24
CA VAL A 263 -12.00 -12.29 -10.43
C VAL A 263 -11.95 -13.79 -10.63
N ASP A 264 -13.05 -14.50 -10.44
CA ASP A 264 -13.11 -15.94 -10.66
C ASP A 264 -12.66 -16.27 -12.09
N LYS A 265 -11.96 -17.39 -12.25
CA LYS A 265 -11.41 -17.80 -13.54
C LYS A 265 -12.46 -17.87 -14.62
N GLY A 266 -12.24 -17.15 -15.71
CA GLY A 266 -13.18 -17.05 -16.83
C GLY A 266 -14.33 -16.06 -16.60
N ALA A 267 -14.40 -15.41 -15.45
CA ALA A 267 -15.35 -14.32 -15.25
C ALA A 267 -14.93 -13.07 -16.03
N MET A 268 -15.90 -12.30 -16.48
CA MET A 268 -15.66 -11.03 -17.13
C MET A 268 -15.13 -10.00 -16.13
N ILE A 269 -14.15 -9.21 -16.55
CA ILE A 269 -13.77 -7.95 -15.92
C ILE A 269 -13.41 -6.93 -17.01
N GLU A 270 -14.08 -5.79 -17.01
CA GLU A 270 -13.94 -4.75 -18.04
C GLU A 270 -13.97 -3.35 -17.41
N ALA A 271 -13.34 -2.38 -18.06
CA ALA A 271 -13.42 -0.98 -17.67
C ALA A 271 -14.87 -0.50 -17.77
N LEU A 272 -15.35 0.12 -16.69
CA LEU A 272 -16.63 0.85 -16.71
C LEU A 272 -16.38 2.27 -17.22
N GLU A 273 -17.26 2.81 -18.07
CA GLU A 273 -17.25 4.24 -18.36
C GLU A 273 -17.25 5.04 -17.04
N ASN A 274 -16.50 6.15 -17.00
CA ASN A 274 -16.40 6.95 -15.77
C ASN A 274 -17.81 7.29 -15.23
N PRO A 275 -18.20 6.79 -14.05
CA PRO A 275 -19.55 6.98 -13.54
C PRO A 275 -19.84 8.40 -13.05
N PHE A 276 -18.82 9.25 -13.03
CA PHE A 276 -18.91 10.63 -12.58
C PHE A 276 -18.76 11.60 -13.74
N ARG A 277 -19.49 12.71 -13.65
CA ARG A 277 -19.45 13.80 -14.63
C ARG A 277 -18.69 14.97 -14.03
N HIS A 278 -18.14 15.83 -14.91
CA HIS A 278 -17.39 17.01 -14.54
C HIS A 278 -16.20 16.69 -13.62
N ARG A 279 -15.16 17.44 -13.78
CA ARG A 279 -13.90 17.28 -13.03
C ARG A 279 -13.74 18.46 -12.09
N ILE A 280 -13.94 18.26 -10.81
CA ILE A 280 -13.87 19.33 -9.79
C ILE A 280 -12.64 19.09 -8.93
N GLY A 281 -11.60 19.89 -9.09
CA GLY A 281 -10.40 19.82 -8.26
C GLY A 281 -10.71 20.27 -6.83
N ILE A 282 -10.33 19.45 -5.86
CA ILE A 282 -10.45 19.87 -4.45
C ILE A 282 -9.09 19.86 -3.76
N PHE A 283 -8.62 21.07 -3.38
CA PHE A 283 -7.39 21.26 -2.60
C PHE A 283 -7.74 21.49 -1.14
N GLY A 284 -7.24 20.64 -0.25
CA GLY A 284 -7.70 20.70 1.12
C GLY A 284 -6.77 20.08 2.17
N SER A 285 -7.24 20.17 3.39
CA SER A 285 -6.58 19.76 4.61
C SER A 285 -6.62 18.25 4.85
N SER A 286 -6.41 17.84 6.11
CA SER A 286 -6.62 16.46 6.56
C SER A 286 -8.08 16.00 6.42
N PHE A 287 -9.04 16.91 6.42
CA PHE A 287 -10.44 16.58 6.21
C PHE A 287 -10.68 16.10 4.78
N THR A 288 -10.11 16.78 3.79
CA THR A 288 -10.14 16.36 2.39
C THR A 288 -9.32 15.10 2.14
N HIS A 289 -8.18 14.92 2.82
CA HIS A 289 -7.36 13.71 2.74
C HIS A 289 -8.06 12.48 3.30
N GLY A 290 -8.95 12.66 4.28
CA GLY A 290 -9.74 11.60 4.91
C GLY A 290 -9.18 11.13 6.26
N SER A 291 -8.57 12.04 7.02
CA SER A 291 -8.12 11.74 8.38
C SER A 291 -9.28 11.31 9.27
N SER A 292 -9.09 10.24 10.04
CA SER A 292 -10.07 9.67 10.98
C SER A 292 -11.33 9.09 10.35
N THR A 293 -11.36 8.90 9.02
CA THR A 293 -12.47 8.16 8.39
C THR A 293 -12.41 6.69 8.75
N SER A 294 -13.55 6.02 8.77
CA SER A 294 -13.62 4.58 9.04
C SER A 294 -13.04 3.74 7.91
N ARG A 295 -13.19 4.16 6.65
CA ARG A 295 -12.79 3.45 5.43
C ARG A 295 -12.47 4.45 4.32
N SER A 296 -11.78 4.00 3.26
CA SER A 296 -11.32 4.87 2.17
C SER A 296 -12.45 5.54 1.38
N GLY A 297 -13.58 4.89 1.17
CA GLY A 297 -14.76 5.48 0.50
C GLY A 297 -15.59 6.42 1.39
N MET A 298 -15.24 6.62 2.66
CA MET A 298 -16.00 7.45 3.60
C MET A 298 -15.44 8.86 3.77
N THR A 299 -14.50 9.28 2.93
CA THR A 299 -14.12 10.70 2.86
C THR A 299 -15.28 11.55 2.35
N TYR A 300 -15.41 12.79 2.82
CA TYR A 300 -16.51 13.63 2.35
C TYR A 300 -16.48 13.90 0.83
N PRO A 301 -15.30 14.00 0.16
CA PRO A 301 -15.28 14.10 -1.30
C PRO A 301 -15.83 12.83 -1.98
N ALA A 302 -15.51 11.64 -1.47
CA ALA A 302 -16.01 10.38 -2.03
C ALA A 302 -17.52 10.24 -1.84
N ILE A 303 -18.05 10.59 -0.66
CA ILE A 303 -19.50 10.60 -0.38
C ILE A 303 -20.21 11.59 -1.31
N PHE A 304 -19.68 12.80 -1.45
CA PHE A 304 -20.24 13.81 -2.33
C PHE A 304 -20.31 13.31 -3.77
N SER A 305 -19.23 12.72 -4.29
CA SER A 305 -19.20 12.19 -5.66
C SER A 305 -20.26 11.10 -5.89
N ARG A 306 -20.38 10.14 -4.97
CA ARG A 306 -21.40 9.09 -5.07
C ARG A 306 -22.84 9.60 -5.00
N ASN A 307 -23.07 10.65 -4.21
CA ASN A 307 -24.41 11.21 -4.02
C ASN A 307 -24.86 12.13 -5.17
N THR A 308 -23.90 12.83 -5.80
CA THR A 308 -24.23 13.87 -6.79
C THR A 308 -23.91 13.45 -8.22
N GLY A 309 -23.03 12.45 -8.42
CA GLY A 309 -22.49 12.11 -9.72
C GLY A 309 -21.42 13.08 -10.24
N LEU A 310 -21.00 14.07 -9.45
CA LEU A 310 -19.89 14.98 -9.78
C LEU A 310 -18.56 14.41 -9.32
N GLN A 311 -17.52 14.47 -10.15
CA GLN A 311 -16.22 13.90 -9.82
C GLN A 311 -15.36 14.87 -9.00
N LEU A 312 -15.20 14.63 -7.70
CA LEU A 312 -14.21 15.35 -6.89
C LEU A 312 -12.83 14.72 -7.01
N LEU A 313 -11.84 15.52 -7.44
CA LEU A 313 -10.44 15.13 -7.65
C LEU A 313 -9.62 15.57 -6.45
N SER A 314 -9.41 14.64 -5.50
CA SER A 314 -8.84 14.98 -4.19
C SER A 314 -7.35 15.30 -4.24
N LEU A 315 -6.98 16.50 -3.81
CA LEU A 315 -5.62 16.90 -3.44
C LEU A 315 -5.59 17.30 -1.94
N GLY A 316 -6.13 16.44 -1.08
CA GLY A 316 -6.03 16.59 0.36
C GLY A 316 -4.62 16.30 0.86
N CYS A 317 -4.04 17.19 1.69
CA CYS A 317 -2.71 17.06 2.26
C CYS A 317 -2.73 17.36 3.75
N SER A 318 -2.77 16.34 4.59
CA SER A 318 -2.92 16.44 6.05
C SER A 318 -1.87 17.35 6.70
N GLY A 319 -2.33 18.48 7.27
CA GLY A 319 -1.48 19.48 7.93
C GLY A 319 -0.69 20.37 6.96
N ASN A 320 -0.80 20.17 5.64
CA ASN A 320 0.06 20.80 4.64
C ASN A 320 -0.68 21.61 3.57
N CYS A 321 -1.99 21.75 3.64
CA CYS A 321 -2.73 22.67 2.77
C CYS A 321 -2.65 24.10 3.33
N LYS A 322 -1.71 24.91 2.83
CA LYS A 322 -1.40 26.26 3.37
C LYS A 322 -1.28 27.31 2.27
N LEU A 323 -1.98 27.13 1.15
CA LEU A 323 -1.96 28.04 -0.01
C LEU A 323 -0.54 28.28 -0.55
N GLN A 324 0.31 27.23 -0.59
CA GLN A 324 1.67 27.33 -1.09
C GLN A 324 1.69 27.48 -2.62
N ASP A 325 2.62 28.29 -3.14
CA ASP A 325 2.72 28.59 -4.56
C ASP A 325 2.98 27.35 -5.41
N TYR A 326 3.80 26.42 -4.95
CA TYR A 326 4.06 25.15 -5.66
C TYR A 326 2.83 24.23 -5.74
N PHE A 327 1.88 24.28 -4.81
CA PHE A 327 0.58 23.64 -4.97
C PHE A 327 -0.30 24.36 -5.99
N CYS A 328 -0.21 25.70 -6.04
CA CYS A 328 -0.88 26.47 -7.08
C CYS A 328 -0.40 26.06 -8.46
N ASP A 329 0.91 25.83 -8.66
CA ASP A 329 1.47 25.33 -9.93
C ASP A 329 0.85 24.00 -10.36
N VAL A 330 0.63 23.07 -9.45
CA VAL A 330 -0.07 21.81 -9.72
C VAL A 330 -1.50 22.08 -10.17
N LEU A 331 -2.23 22.93 -9.46
CA LEU A 331 -3.62 23.25 -9.76
C LEU A 331 -3.76 24.01 -11.08
N CYS A 332 -2.83 24.91 -11.39
CA CYS A 332 -2.80 25.61 -12.68
C CYS A 332 -2.63 24.67 -13.88
N ASN A 333 -2.09 23.47 -13.69
CA ASN A 333 -1.92 22.46 -14.73
C ASN A 333 -2.99 21.36 -14.68
N ALA A 334 -3.96 21.45 -13.78
CA ALA A 334 -5.02 20.45 -13.67
C ALA A 334 -6.13 20.70 -14.69
N ASP A 335 -6.58 19.64 -15.36
CA ASP A 335 -7.76 19.68 -16.23
C ASP A 335 -9.02 19.52 -15.37
N VAL A 336 -9.72 20.63 -15.11
CA VAL A 336 -10.91 20.68 -14.23
C VAL A 336 -11.93 21.69 -14.73
N ASP A 337 -13.20 21.50 -14.32
CA ASP A 337 -14.31 22.41 -14.62
C ASP A 337 -14.48 23.47 -13.52
N ALA A 338 -14.09 23.15 -12.28
CA ALA A 338 -14.17 24.04 -11.13
C ALA A 338 -13.17 23.64 -10.05
N PHE A 339 -12.94 24.51 -9.08
CA PHE A 339 -12.15 24.20 -7.88
C PHE A 339 -12.93 24.43 -6.60
N ILE A 340 -12.68 23.56 -5.61
CA ILE A 340 -13.11 23.71 -4.22
C ILE A 340 -11.88 23.79 -3.32
N PHE A 341 -11.90 24.68 -2.33
CA PHE A 341 -10.80 24.91 -1.39
C PHE A 341 -11.25 24.70 0.05
N ASP A 342 -10.84 23.59 0.68
CA ASP A 342 -10.84 23.35 2.13
C ASP A 342 -9.47 23.78 2.67
N SER A 343 -9.12 25.08 2.53
CA SER A 343 -7.75 25.54 2.67
C SER A 343 -7.50 26.43 3.88
N PHE A 344 -8.48 26.64 4.77
CA PHE A 344 -8.33 27.51 5.93
C PHE A 344 -8.03 26.80 7.25
N SER A 345 -7.94 25.45 7.23
CA SER A 345 -7.68 24.65 8.43
C SER A 345 -6.20 24.62 8.86
N ASN A 346 -5.27 24.72 7.91
CA ASN A 346 -3.84 24.53 8.18
C ASN A 346 -3.00 25.81 8.17
N PRO A 347 -3.29 26.85 7.36
CA PRO A 347 -2.48 28.05 7.35
C PRO A 347 -2.69 28.87 8.62
N THR A 348 -1.71 29.70 8.95
CA THR A 348 -1.87 30.78 9.94
C THR A 348 -2.59 31.97 9.30
N GLU A 349 -3.15 32.86 10.11
CA GLU A 349 -3.72 34.14 9.66
C GLU A 349 -2.75 34.90 8.73
N LYS A 350 -1.48 35.02 9.16
CA LYS A 350 -0.42 35.66 8.34
C LYS A 350 -0.29 35.01 6.97
N GLN A 351 -0.26 33.66 6.92
CA GLN A 351 -0.15 32.94 5.65
C GLN A 351 -1.37 33.15 4.76
N ILE A 352 -2.56 33.24 5.33
CA ILE A 352 -3.79 33.56 4.56
C ILE A 352 -3.67 34.94 3.95
N LYS A 353 -3.34 35.95 4.75
CA LYS A 353 -3.20 37.37 4.29
C LYS A 353 -2.15 37.52 3.19
N GLU A 354 -1.03 36.81 3.31
CA GLU A 354 0.07 36.91 2.35
C GLU A 354 -0.17 36.10 1.05
N ARG A 355 -0.92 34.99 1.12
CA ARG A 355 -0.94 34.02 0.02
C ARG A 355 -2.26 33.91 -0.72
N LEU A 356 -3.38 34.25 -0.10
CA LEU A 356 -4.71 34.00 -0.66
C LEU A 356 -4.92 34.72 -2.00
N PHE A 357 -4.70 36.04 -2.03
CA PHE A 357 -4.92 36.80 -3.25
C PHE A 357 -3.95 36.42 -4.39
N PRO A 358 -2.62 36.34 -4.17
CA PRO A 358 -1.70 35.85 -5.20
C PRO A 358 -2.06 34.46 -5.72
N PHE A 359 -2.52 33.56 -4.85
CA PHE A 359 -2.96 32.22 -5.21
C PHE A 359 -4.20 32.25 -6.12
N ILE A 360 -5.19 33.07 -5.78
CA ILE A 360 -6.42 33.26 -6.57
C ILE A 360 -6.09 33.86 -7.95
N GLU A 361 -5.30 34.94 -7.97
CA GLU A 361 -4.92 35.61 -9.23
C GLU A 361 -4.17 34.69 -10.19
N LYS A 362 -3.21 33.92 -9.67
CA LYS A 362 -2.45 32.94 -10.44
C LYS A 362 -3.37 31.86 -11.01
N LEU A 363 -4.29 31.35 -10.22
CA LEU A 363 -5.22 30.31 -10.62
C LEU A 363 -6.26 30.82 -11.62
N GLN A 364 -6.83 32.01 -11.44
CA GLN A 364 -7.76 32.62 -12.38
C GLN A 364 -7.11 32.92 -13.73
N LYS A 365 -5.82 33.29 -13.72
CA LYS A 365 -5.05 33.48 -14.95
C LYS A 365 -4.87 32.17 -15.72
N ALA A 366 -4.65 31.06 -15.03
CA ALA A 366 -4.51 29.74 -15.64
C ALA A 366 -5.85 29.13 -16.07
N HIS A 367 -6.93 29.44 -15.36
CA HIS A 367 -8.28 28.91 -15.58
C HIS A 367 -9.31 30.04 -15.66
N PRO A 368 -9.28 30.86 -16.73
CA PRO A 368 -10.22 31.97 -16.84
C PRO A 368 -11.67 31.49 -16.90
N GLY A 369 -12.51 32.12 -16.08
CA GLY A 369 -13.95 31.85 -16.03
C GLY A 369 -14.36 30.56 -15.27
N LYS A 370 -13.43 29.76 -14.75
CA LYS A 370 -13.78 28.60 -13.95
C LYS A 370 -14.10 28.98 -12.50
N PRO A 371 -15.17 28.42 -11.91
CA PRO A 371 -15.54 28.72 -10.52
C PRO A 371 -14.46 28.32 -9.52
N LEU A 372 -14.16 29.21 -8.56
CA LEU A 372 -13.33 28.95 -7.39
C LEU A 372 -14.21 29.08 -6.14
N ILE A 373 -14.44 27.96 -5.45
CA ILE A 373 -15.34 27.85 -4.31
C ILE A 373 -14.52 27.67 -3.05
N PHE A 374 -14.48 28.66 -2.18
CA PHE A 374 -13.82 28.59 -0.87
C PHE A 374 -14.83 28.22 0.20
N GLN A 375 -14.54 27.17 0.96
CA GLN A 375 -15.37 26.75 2.08
C GLN A 375 -14.70 27.12 3.41
N ALA A 376 -15.50 27.56 4.36
CA ALA A 376 -15.05 27.77 5.72
C ALA A 376 -14.61 26.43 6.35
N THR A 377 -13.60 26.47 7.22
CA THR A 377 -13.22 25.28 7.99
C THR A 377 -14.35 24.86 8.94
N ILE A 378 -14.48 23.56 9.15
CA ILE A 378 -15.45 23.04 10.12
C ILE A 378 -15.06 23.46 11.55
N ARG A 379 -16.06 23.65 12.40
CA ARG A 379 -15.82 23.89 13.82
C ARG A 379 -15.18 22.65 14.46
N ARG A 380 -14.13 22.86 15.24
CA ARG A 380 -13.46 21.79 16.01
C ARG A 380 -13.90 21.84 17.46
N GLU A 381 -14.34 20.72 17.99
CA GLU A 381 -14.82 20.63 19.39
C GLU A 381 -13.72 20.91 20.43
N SER A 382 -12.44 20.69 20.06
CA SER A 382 -11.30 21.08 20.91
C SER A 382 -11.30 22.56 21.32
N ARG A 383 -12.04 23.42 20.58
CA ARG A 383 -12.23 24.84 20.92
C ARG A 383 -13.09 25.04 22.16
N ASN A 384 -13.95 24.12 22.52
CA ASN A 384 -14.93 24.27 23.59
C ASN A 384 -14.29 24.68 24.94
N PHE A 385 -13.09 24.16 25.20
CA PHE A 385 -12.37 24.43 26.45
C PHE A 385 -10.93 24.90 26.23
N ASN A 386 -10.48 25.04 25.00
CA ASN A 386 -9.15 25.49 24.63
C ASN A 386 -9.22 26.89 24.01
N THR A 387 -9.06 27.92 24.86
CA THR A 387 -9.15 29.32 24.45
C THR A 387 -8.09 29.73 23.41
N LEU A 388 -6.90 29.08 23.40
CA LEU A 388 -5.88 29.31 22.39
C LEU A 388 -6.33 28.78 21.02
N SER A 389 -6.87 27.58 20.98
CA SER A 389 -7.41 26.98 19.75
C SER A 389 -8.57 27.81 19.21
N GLU A 390 -9.45 28.30 20.07
CA GLU A 390 -10.56 29.17 19.68
C GLU A 390 -10.05 30.46 19.06
N LYS A 391 -9.09 31.14 19.71
CA LYS A 391 -8.48 32.38 19.20
C LYS A 391 -7.82 32.20 17.85
N LEU A 392 -7.04 31.09 17.68
CA LEU A 392 -6.37 30.78 16.42
C LEU A 392 -7.36 30.49 15.29
N GLU A 393 -8.47 29.81 15.56
CA GLU A 393 -9.47 29.56 14.54
C GLU A 393 -10.27 30.80 14.17
N LYS A 394 -10.63 31.63 15.13
CA LYS A 394 -11.26 32.93 14.86
C LYS A 394 -10.38 33.80 13.96
N SER A 395 -9.09 33.96 14.26
CA SER A 395 -8.17 34.77 13.47
C SER A 395 -7.97 34.31 12.02
N ARG A 396 -8.27 33.06 11.73
CA ARG A 396 -8.22 32.52 10.36
C ARG A 396 -9.50 32.80 9.56
N MET A 397 -10.59 33.08 10.23
CA MET A 397 -11.91 33.25 9.63
C MET A 397 -12.32 34.71 9.50
N GLU A 398 -11.75 35.59 10.34
CA GLU A 398 -11.86 37.05 10.27
C GLU A 398 -10.89 37.64 9.20
#